data_507fe805386876b7d0c21611654d49da
#
_entry.id   507fe805386876b7d0c21611654d49da
#
_cell.length_a   1.000
_cell.length_b   1.000
_cell.length_c   1.000
_cell.angle_alpha   90.00
_cell.angle_beta   90.00
_cell.angle_gamma   90.00
#
_symmetry.space_group_name_H-M   'P 1'
#
loop_
_entity.id
_entity.type
_entity.pdbx_description
1 polymer ?
#
loop_
_entity_poly.entity_id
_entity_poly.type
_entity_poly.pdbx_seq_one_letter_code
_entity_poly.pdbx_strand_id
1 'polypeptide(L)'
;DTLLESSNYVSVHVPMMPETEKMFGADAFKKMKPDALLVNTARGPLVDTDALAEALDAGEIGGAALDVMPVEPPGTDHPLLGRDNVILTPHTGFYSIEALEELQTKTARGVVDVLQGNKPVYPINPEVLE
;
A
#
# COMPACT_ATOMS: atom_id res chain seq x y z
N ASP A 1 -12.47 12.69 -8.30
CA ASP A 1 -11.73 13.89 -8.73
C ASP A 1 -11.66 14.91 -7.59
N THR A 2 -12.79 15.37 -7.03
CA THR A 2 -12.82 16.40 -5.96
C THR A 2 -11.90 16.10 -4.77
N LEU A 3 -11.74 14.83 -4.37
CA LEU A 3 -10.83 14.45 -3.29
C LEU A 3 -9.38 14.80 -3.67
N LEU A 4 -8.92 14.43 -4.85
CA LEU A 4 -7.54 14.69 -5.30
C LEU A 4 -7.28 16.19 -5.44
N GLU A 5 -8.22 16.93 -6.03
CA GLU A 5 -8.09 18.37 -6.30
C GLU A 5 -8.09 19.23 -5.01
N SER A 6 -8.73 18.74 -3.94
CA SER A 6 -8.89 19.53 -2.71
C SER A 6 -7.93 19.14 -1.59
N SER A 7 -7.32 17.94 -1.64
CA SER A 7 -6.52 17.40 -0.54
C SER A 7 -5.07 17.87 -0.58
N ASN A 8 -4.49 18.11 0.60
CA ASN A 8 -3.05 18.33 0.78
C ASN A 8 -2.34 17.01 1.08
N TYR A 9 -3.06 16.03 1.63
CA TYR A 9 -2.57 14.69 1.92
C TYR A 9 -3.57 13.66 1.41
N VAL A 10 -3.12 12.69 0.65
CA VAL A 10 -3.94 11.57 0.15
C VAL A 10 -3.35 10.27 0.67
N SER A 11 -4.08 9.55 1.52
CA SER A 11 -3.68 8.26 2.06
C SER A 11 -4.50 7.14 1.44
N VAL A 12 -3.80 6.10 0.97
CA VAL A 12 -4.39 4.98 0.23
C VAL A 12 -4.71 3.84 1.19
N HIS A 13 -5.99 3.38 1.20
CA HIS A 13 -6.49 2.30 2.07
C HIS A 13 -7.38 1.29 1.35
N VAL A 14 -7.37 1.29 0.02
CA VAL A 14 -8.16 0.34 -0.78
C VAL A 14 -7.43 -0.99 -0.95
N PRO A 15 -8.15 -2.13 -1.09
CA PRO A 15 -7.52 -3.39 -1.43
C PRO A 15 -6.98 -3.37 -2.86
N MET A 16 -5.97 -4.20 -3.12
CA MET A 16 -5.49 -4.46 -4.48
C MET A 16 -6.49 -5.38 -5.20
N MET A 17 -7.07 -4.88 -6.28
CA MET A 17 -8.00 -5.58 -7.16
C MET A 17 -7.68 -5.17 -8.61
N PRO A 18 -8.15 -5.89 -9.63
CA PRO A 18 -7.93 -5.49 -11.02
C PRO A 18 -8.37 -4.05 -11.32
N GLU A 19 -9.44 -3.59 -10.67
CA GLU A 19 -10.01 -2.24 -10.86
C GLU A 19 -9.24 -1.15 -10.13
N THR A 20 -8.40 -1.51 -9.15
CA THR A 20 -7.60 -0.57 -8.35
C THR A 20 -6.12 -0.60 -8.70
N GLU A 21 -5.70 -1.52 -9.57
CA GLU A 21 -4.33 -1.57 -10.05
C GLU A 21 -3.97 -0.26 -10.76
N LYS A 22 -2.85 0.35 -10.34
CA LYS A 22 -2.35 1.63 -10.86
C LYS A 22 -3.40 2.76 -10.83
N MET A 23 -4.33 2.71 -9.87
CA MET A 23 -5.35 3.77 -9.75
C MET A 23 -4.73 5.15 -9.49
N PHE A 24 -3.53 5.19 -8.89
CA PHE A 24 -2.67 6.38 -8.81
C PHE A 24 -1.64 6.35 -9.94
N GLY A 25 -2.08 6.70 -11.13
CA GLY A 25 -1.25 6.91 -12.32
C GLY A 25 -1.16 8.39 -12.70
N ALA A 26 -0.62 8.70 -13.87
CA ALA A 26 -0.38 10.05 -14.36
C ALA A 26 -1.63 10.96 -14.30
N ASP A 27 -2.82 10.43 -14.65
CA ASP A 27 -4.06 11.22 -14.63
C ASP A 27 -4.52 11.56 -13.21
N ALA A 28 -4.20 10.71 -12.22
CA ALA A 28 -4.49 10.99 -10.82
C ALA A 28 -3.55 12.07 -10.28
N PHE A 29 -2.26 11.99 -10.59
CA PHE A 29 -1.27 12.97 -10.13
C PHE A 29 -1.53 14.37 -10.68
N LYS A 30 -1.90 14.51 -11.95
CA LYS A 30 -2.30 15.78 -12.57
C LYS A 30 -3.50 16.46 -11.90
N LYS A 31 -4.34 15.71 -11.19
CA LYS A 31 -5.48 16.25 -10.45
C LYS A 31 -5.13 16.64 -9.02
N MET A 32 -3.99 16.18 -8.51
CA MET A 32 -3.54 16.54 -7.16
C MET A 32 -2.99 17.97 -7.13
N LYS A 33 -2.90 18.54 -5.94
CA LYS A 33 -2.25 19.84 -5.77
C LYS A 33 -0.73 19.69 -5.92
N PRO A 34 -0.02 20.71 -6.44
CA PRO A 34 1.43 20.66 -6.60
C PRO A 34 2.22 20.48 -5.29
N ASP A 35 1.63 20.80 -4.15
CA ASP A 35 2.20 20.63 -2.81
C ASP A 35 1.61 19.43 -2.06
N ALA A 36 0.72 18.66 -2.69
CA ALA A 36 0.10 17.50 -2.05
C ALA A 36 1.11 16.35 -1.87
N LEU A 37 0.88 15.56 -0.82
CA LEU A 37 1.65 14.35 -0.52
C LEU A 37 0.77 13.11 -0.67
N LEU A 38 1.31 12.10 -1.37
CA LEU A 38 0.70 10.77 -1.45
C LEU A 38 1.29 9.86 -0.38
N VAL A 39 0.43 9.14 0.36
CA VAL A 39 0.86 8.13 1.34
C VAL A 39 0.25 6.77 0.95
N ASN A 40 1.09 5.76 0.76
CA ASN A 40 0.64 4.39 0.48
C ASN A 40 1.25 3.39 1.47
N THR A 41 0.42 2.91 2.38
CA THR A 41 0.71 1.79 3.30
C THR A 41 -0.20 0.59 3.03
N ALA A 42 -0.89 0.56 1.89
CA ALA A 42 -1.84 -0.48 1.54
C ALA A 42 -1.19 -1.58 0.69
N ARG A 43 -1.03 -1.33 -0.64
CA ARG A 43 -0.38 -2.26 -1.56
C ARG A 43 0.37 -1.49 -2.65
N GLY A 44 1.57 -1.95 -3.00
CA GLY A 44 2.45 -1.31 -3.98
C GLY A 44 1.81 -1.11 -5.35
N PRO A 45 1.18 -2.14 -5.96
CA PRO A 45 0.60 -2.01 -7.30
C PRO A 45 -0.59 -1.04 -7.44
N LEU A 46 -1.08 -0.45 -6.34
CA LEU A 46 -2.08 0.63 -6.40
C LEU A 46 -1.51 1.92 -7.00
N VAL A 47 -0.19 2.08 -6.99
CA VAL A 47 0.53 3.24 -7.50
C VAL A 47 1.39 2.82 -8.68
N ASP A 48 1.26 3.53 -9.79
CA ASP A 48 2.22 3.45 -10.89
C ASP A 48 3.47 4.24 -10.49
N THR A 49 4.52 3.52 -10.11
CA THR A 49 5.75 4.14 -9.58
C THR A 49 6.56 4.89 -10.63
N ASP A 50 6.44 4.52 -11.91
CA ASP A 50 7.08 5.26 -13.00
C ASP A 50 6.36 6.59 -13.23
N ALA A 51 5.02 6.55 -13.30
CA ALA A 51 4.21 7.77 -13.39
C ALA A 51 4.38 8.68 -12.16
N LEU A 52 4.56 8.10 -10.96
CA LEU A 52 4.86 8.86 -9.76
C LEU A 52 6.21 9.58 -9.86
N ALA A 53 7.24 8.90 -10.36
CA ALA A 53 8.55 9.51 -10.55
C ALA A 53 8.50 10.69 -11.53
N GLU A 54 7.79 10.52 -12.66
CA GLU A 54 7.55 11.59 -13.64
C GLU A 54 6.77 12.77 -13.04
N ALA A 55 5.71 12.50 -12.28
CA ALA A 55 4.90 13.54 -11.61
C ALA A 55 5.71 14.35 -10.60
N LEU A 56 6.60 13.69 -9.82
CA LEU A 56 7.51 14.35 -8.90
C LEU A 56 8.53 15.24 -9.63
N ASP A 57 9.07 14.76 -10.76
CA ASP A 57 10.01 15.53 -11.59
C ASP A 57 9.35 16.75 -12.25
N ALA A 58 8.07 16.59 -12.63
CA ALA A 58 7.27 17.67 -13.19
C ALA A 58 6.73 18.65 -12.15
N GLY A 59 6.84 18.35 -10.86
CA GLY A 59 6.24 19.14 -9.78
C GLY A 59 4.71 19.10 -9.75
N GLU A 60 4.12 18.03 -10.29
CA GLU A 60 2.66 17.82 -10.24
C GLU A 60 2.18 17.49 -8.83
N ILE A 61 3.05 16.87 -7.99
CA ILE A 61 2.84 16.65 -6.57
C ILE A 61 4.11 16.98 -5.77
N GLY A 62 3.96 17.29 -4.49
CA GLY A 62 5.07 17.72 -3.62
C GLY A 62 5.94 16.57 -3.13
N GLY A 63 5.38 15.36 -2.96
CA GLY A 63 6.15 14.22 -2.46
C GLY A 63 5.30 12.97 -2.25
N ALA A 64 5.98 11.88 -1.83
CA ALA A 64 5.32 10.62 -1.50
C ALA A 64 5.95 9.92 -0.30
N ALA A 65 5.15 9.16 0.44
CA ALA A 65 5.59 8.22 1.47
C ALA A 65 5.01 6.83 1.16
N LEU A 66 5.89 5.87 0.88
CA LEU A 66 5.49 4.53 0.45
C LEU A 66 6.11 3.49 1.40
N ASP A 67 5.26 2.74 2.09
CA ASP A 67 5.68 1.57 2.86
C ASP A 67 5.68 0.29 2.03
N VAL A 68 5.05 0.34 0.86
CA VAL A 68 4.85 -0.79 -0.04
C VAL A 68 5.24 -0.42 -1.48
N MET A 69 5.88 -1.38 -2.16
CA MET A 69 6.32 -1.24 -3.55
C MET A 69 5.73 -2.36 -4.42
N PRO A 70 5.58 -2.14 -5.76
CA PRO A 70 5.11 -3.19 -6.66
C PRO A 70 6.01 -4.44 -6.66
N VAL A 71 7.31 -4.25 -6.47
CA VAL A 71 8.31 -5.30 -6.28
C VAL A 71 9.08 -5.02 -5.00
N GLU A 72 9.14 -5.97 -4.10
CA GLU A 72 9.78 -5.86 -2.78
C GLU A 72 10.84 -6.95 -2.59
N PRO A 73 12.12 -6.59 -2.37
CA PRO A 73 12.67 -5.23 -2.37
C PRO A 73 12.72 -4.63 -3.79
N PRO A 74 12.65 -3.29 -3.94
CA PRO A 74 12.82 -2.64 -5.23
C PRO A 74 14.26 -2.82 -5.73
N GLY A 75 14.43 -2.83 -7.06
CA GLY A 75 15.77 -2.81 -7.67
C GLY A 75 16.58 -1.57 -7.24
N THR A 76 17.90 -1.71 -7.22
CA THR A 76 18.81 -0.63 -6.78
C THR A 76 18.82 0.60 -7.70
N ASP A 77 18.28 0.46 -8.89
CA ASP A 77 18.12 1.48 -9.92
C ASP A 77 16.69 2.08 -9.99
N HIS A 78 15.83 1.71 -9.03
CA HIS A 78 14.44 2.16 -9.02
C HIS A 78 14.35 3.70 -8.91
N PRO A 79 13.56 4.38 -9.79
CA PRO A 79 13.57 5.84 -9.94
C PRO A 79 13.09 6.62 -8.71
N LEU A 80 12.46 5.99 -7.74
CA LEU A 80 12.06 6.63 -6.48
C LEU A 80 13.14 6.58 -5.40
N LEU A 81 14.22 5.79 -5.56
CA LEU A 81 15.28 5.70 -4.56
C LEU A 81 16.14 6.97 -4.54
N GLY A 82 16.51 7.41 -3.34
CA GLY A 82 17.41 8.53 -3.13
C GLY A 82 16.82 9.93 -3.43
N ARG A 83 15.50 10.04 -3.60
CA ARG A 83 14.82 11.33 -3.78
C ARG A 83 14.55 11.99 -2.43
N ASP A 84 14.83 13.30 -2.32
CA ASP A 84 14.62 14.08 -1.08
C ASP A 84 13.12 14.25 -0.73
N ASN A 85 12.25 14.15 -1.73
CA ASN A 85 10.80 14.29 -1.56
C ASN A 85 10.06 12.94 -1.52
N VAL A 86 10.78 11.82 -1.34
CA VAL A 86 10.19 10.47 -1.21
C VAL A 86 10.71 9.77 0.04
N ILE A 87 9.79 9.31 0.87
CA ILE A 87 10.07 8.44 2.00
C ILE A 87 9.69 7.01 1.62
N LEU A 88 10.64 6.08 1.74
CA LEU A 88 10.41 4.66 1.54
C LEU A 88 10.68 3.91 2.84
N THR A 89 9.76 3.04 3.23
CA THR A 89 9.93 2.11 4.36
C THR A 89 9.75 0.67 3.88
N PRO A 90 10.41 -0.32 4.53
CA PRO A 90 10.47 -1.68 4.00
C PRO A 90 9.27 -2.54 4.43
N HIS A 91 8.04 -2.11 4.11
CA HIS A 91 6.78 -2.79 4.41
C HIS A 91 6.63 -3.10 5.92
N THR A 92 6.85 -2.08 6.73
CA THR A 92 6.87 -2.18 8.19
C THR A 92 5.77 -1.38 8.88
N GLY A 93 4.85 -0.78 8.13
CA GLY A 93 3.76 0.02 8.68
C GLY A 93 2.83 -0.77 9.62
N PHE A 94 2.78 -2.10 9.50
CA PHE A 94 2.05 -2.99 10.42
C PHE A 94 2.84 -3.35 11.69
N TYR A 95 4.14 -3.05 11.74
CA TYR A 95 5.07 -3.65 12.69
C TYR A 95 5.01 -2.92 14.04
N SER A 96 4.41 -3.58 15.02
CA SER A 96 4.61 -3.30 16.45
C SER A 96 4.81 -4.61 17.19
N ILE A 97 5.30 -4.56 18.42
CA ILE A 97 5.49 -5.76 19.26
C ILE A 97 4.13 -6.47 19.41
N GLU A 98 3.09 -5.72 19.75
CA GLU A 98 1.74 -6.24 19.99
C GLU A 98 1.12 -6.82 18.70
N ALA A 99 1.27 -6.11 17.56
CA ALA A 99 0.75 -6.57 16.27
C ALA A 99 1.42 -7.89 15.84
N LEU A 100 2.72 -8.03 16.09
CA LEU A 100 3.46 -9.23 15.74
C LEU A 100 3.06 -10.42 16.62
N GLU A 101 2.95 -10.23 17.93
CA GLU A 101 2.47 -11.25 18.87
C GLU A 101 1.06 -11.70 18.53
N GLU A 102 0.19 -10.74 18.23
CA GLU A 102 -1.20 -11.03 17.85
C GLU A 102 -1.29 -11.79 16.52
N LEU A 103 -0.51 -11.39 15.51
CA LEU A 103 -0.44 -12.07 14.21
C LEU A 103 0.01 -13.52 14.37
N GLN A 104 1.10 -13.76 15.10
CA GLN A 104 1.63 -15.11 15.35
C GLN A 104 0.63 -15.97 16.11
N THR A 105 0.04 -15.42 17.17
CA THR A 105 -0.93 -16.14 18.02
C THR A 105 -2.20 -16.50 17.24
N LYS A 106 -2.77 -15.56 16.49
CA LYS A 106 -3.97 -15.80 15.68
C LYS A 106 -3.71 -16.81 14.56
N THR A 107 -2.55 -16.74 13.92
CA THR A 107 -2.17 -17.70 12.86
C THR A 107 -2.04 -19.12 13.44
N ALA A 108 -1.30 -19.29 14.54
CA ALA A 108 -1.14 -20.58 15.19
C ALA A 108 -2.49 -21.13 15.68
N ARG A 109 -3.32 -20.27 16.26
CA ARG A 109 -4.66 -20.65 16.72
C ARG A 109 -5.56 -21.13 15.58
N GLY A 110 -5.56 -20.45 14.44
CA GLY A 110 -6.33 -20.85 13.27
C GLY A 110 -5.96 -22.25 12.77
N VAL A 111 -4.66 -22.58 12.78
CA VAL A 111 -4.18 -23.94 12.43
C VAL A 111 -4.67 -24.97 13.46
N VAL A 112 -4.54 -24.69 14.74
CA VAL A 112 -5.00 -25.59 15.82
C VAL A 112 -6.50 -25.83 15.72
N ASP A 113 -7.29 -24.81 15.49
CA ASP A 113 -8.75 -24.93 15.38
C ASP A 113 -9.13 -25.88 14.22
N VAL A 114 -8.49 -25.74 13.05
CA VAL A 114 -8.74 -26.64 11.91
C VAL A 114 -8.31 -28.08 12.21
N LEU A 115 -7.15 -28.29 12.85
CA LEU A 115 -6.67 -29.63 13.21
C LEU A 115 -7.57 -30.33 14.24
N GLN A 116 -8.28 -29.56 15.06
CA GLN A 116 -9.26 -30.06 16.02
C GLN A 116 -10.66 -30.24 15.43
N GLY A 117 -10.84 -29.98 14.13
CA GLY A 117 -12.14 -30.08 13.45
C GLY A 117 -13.05 -28.87 13.67
N ASN A 118 -12.54 -27.78 14.22
CA ASN A 118 -13.26 -26.52 14.36
C ASN A 118 -13.15 -25.68 13.09
N LYS A 119 -14.11 -24.77 12.87
CA LYS A 119 -14.02 -23.77 11.81
C LYS A 119 -13.05 -22.67 12.22
N PRO A 120 -12.16 -22.18 11.30
CA PRO A 120 -11.30 -21.04 11.59
C PRO A 120 -12.13 -19.77 11.76
N VAL A 121 -11.68 -18.85 12.63
CA VAL A 121 -12.40 -17.60 12.93
C VAL A 121 -12.42 -16.64 11.73
N TYR A 122 -11.38 -16.66 10.89
CA TYR A 122 -11.18 -15.74 9.76
C TYR A 122 -10.92 -16.50 8.46
N PRO A 123 -11.89 -17.28 7.91
CA PRO A 123 -11.70 -17.97 6.64
C PRO A 123 -11.73 -16.97 5.48
N ILE A 124 -10.79 -17.10 4.55
CA ILE A 124 -10.78 -16.31 3.30
C ILE A 124 -11.82 -16.81 2.31
N ASN A 125 -12.07 -18.11 2.33
CA ASN A 125 -12.99 -18.83 1.46
C ASN A 125 -14.01 -19.62 2.29
N PRO A 126 -14.96 -18.94 2.96
CA PRO A 126 -15.91 -19.58 3.90
C PRO A 126 -16.78 -20.65 3.25
N GLU A 127 -16.99 -20.60 1.94
CA GLU A 127 -17.78 -21.56 1.17
C GLU A 127 -17.23 -22.99 1.21
N VAL A 128 -15.93 -23.17 1.50
CA VAL A 128 -15.33 -24.53 1.63
C VAL A 128 -15.58 -25.16 3.01
N LEU A 129 -16.21 -24.43 3.93
CA LEU A 129 -16.48 -24.86 5.29
C LEU A 129 -17.94 -25.30 5.49
N GLU A 130 -18.73 -25.25 4.43
CA GLU A 130 -20.10 -25.76 4.38
C GLU A 130 -20.09 -27.26 3.98
#